data_d500d3e654eaf2881b4df53681cb41ae
#
_entry.id   d500d3e654eaf2881b4df53681cb41ae
#
_cell.length_a   1.000
_cell.length_b   1.000
_cell.length_c   1.000
_cell.angle_alpha   90.00
_cell.angle_beta   90.00
_cell.angle_gamma   90.00
#
_symmetry.space_group_name_H-M   'P 1'
#
loop_
_entity.id
_entity.type
_entity.pdbx_description
1 polymer ?
#
loop_
_entity_poly.entity_id
_entity_poly.type
_entity_poly.pdbx_seq_one_letter_code
_entity_poly.pdbx_strand_id
1 'polypeptide(L)'
;AIARNGLSTGFAGKLGDDDFGRFLKETLEKEGVKVLCPELTKEAITTLAFVTLYENGERSFTFARKPGADMLLTKDDIDENEIRQAKMVHAGSVNMTKEPARGANLYAMKLAHDNGKLVSFDVNYRDTLWENEAACKEVADQVYDYVDFLKISEEELYFVGGEENIPAFMKEHGISVV
;
A
#
# COMPACT_ATOMS: atom_id res chain seq x y z
N ALA A 1 1.74 11.87 -8.43
CA ALA A 1 1.67 13.17 -7.70
C ALA A 1 3.06 13.59 -7.22
N ILE A 2 3.78 12.78 -6.39
CA ILE A 2 5.05 13.15 -5.75
C ILE A 2 6.12 13.52 -6.78
N ALA A 3 6.38 12.66 -7.78
CA ALA A 3 7.35 12.94 -8.85
C ALA A 3 6.98 14.19 -9.66
N ARG A 4 5.72 14.40 -9.99
CA ARG A 4 5.24 15.62 -10.69
C ARG A 4 5.43 16.90 -9.89
N ASN A 5 5.59 16.80 -8.57
CA ASN A 5 5.96 17.92 -7.71
C ASN A 5 7.49 18.06 -7.51
N GLY A 6 8.29 17.39 -8.33
CA GLY A 6 9.75 17.53 -8.33
C GLY A 6 10.49 16.76 -7.25
N LEU A 7 9.82 15.85 -6.55
CA LEU A 7 10.44 15.03 -5.52
C LEU A 7 10.85 13.66 -6.08
N SER A 8 11.99 13.14 -5.64
CA SER A 8 12.43 11.78 -5.98
C SER A 8 11.47 10.76 -5.38
N THR A 9 11.07 9.77 -6.20
CA THR A 9 10.08 8.77 -5.80
C THR A 9 10.39 7.43 -6.46
N GLY A 10 10.22 6.34 -5.70
CA GLY A 10 10.28 4.97 -6.18
C GLY A 10 8.93 4.27 -6.01
N PHE A 11 8.70 3.27 -6.82
CA PHE A 11 7.55 2.38 -6.74
C PHE A 11 8.02 0.93 -6.67
N ALA A 12 7.72 0.25 -5.56
CA ALA A 12 7.91 -1.18 -5.37
C ALA A 12 6.57 -1.90 -5.55
N GLY A 13 6.46 -2.75 -6.56
CA GLY A 13 5.25 -3.50 -6.86
C GLY A 13 5.43 -4.33 -8.11
N LYS A 14 4.76 -5.48 -8.19
CA LYS A 14 4.80 -6.35 -9.36
C LYS A 14 3.69 -6.03 -10.36
N LEU A 15 4.05 -6.06 -11.63
CA LEU A 15 3.16 -5.88 -12.76
C LEU A 15 3.16 -7.14 -13.63
N GLY A 16 2.04 -7.44 -14.26
CA GLY A 16 1.92 -8.55 -15.21
C GLY A 16 2.66 -8.29 -16.53
N ASP A 17 3.14 -9.35 -17.17
CA ASP A 17 3.65 -9.28 -18.54
C ASP A 17 2.47 -9.22 -19.55
N ASP A 18 1.72 -8.16 -19.45
CA ASP A 18 0.57 -7.82 -20.28
C ASP A 18 0.61 -6.36 -20.71
N ASP A 19 -0.31 -5.94 -21.57
CA ASP A 19 -0.34 -4.57 -22.10
C ASP A 19 -0.57 -3.53 -21.00
N PHE A 20 -1.33 -3.87 -19.97
CA PHE A 20 -1.56 -2.97 -18.82
C PHE A 20 -0.30 -2.81 -17.97
N GLY A 21 0.42 -3.91 -17.69
CA GLY A 21 1.68 -3.86 -16.94
C GLY A 21 2.74 -3.05 -17.66
N ARG A 22 2.90 -3.26 -18.97
CA ARG A 22 3.82 -2.46 -19.80
C ARG A 22 3.43 -0.99 -19.81
N PHE A 23 2.15 -0.68 -20.02
CA PHE A 23 1.63 0.69 -19.99
C PHE A 23 1.88 1.38 -18.64
N LEU A 24 1.64 0.69 -17.53
CA LEU A 24 1.87 1.25 -16.19
C LEU A 24 3.35 1.52 -15.94
N LYS A 25 4.22 0.56 -16.30
CA LYS A 25 5.66 0.71 -16.16
C LYS A 25 6.18 1.92 -16.95
N GLU A 26 5.86 1.99 -18.23
CA GLU A 26 6.25 3.12 -19.10
C GLU A 26 5.71 4.45 -18.57
N THR A 27 4.49 4.46 -18.05
CA THR A 27 3.88 5.66 -17.47
C THR A 27 4.63 6.12 -16.22
N LEU A 28 4.98 5.21 -15.31
CA LEU A 28 5.75 5.53 -14.11
C LEU A 28 7.12 6.11 -14.48
N GLU A 29 7.85 5.44 -15.39
CA GLU A 29 9.16 5.88 -15.85
C GLU A 29 9.09 7.25 -16.54
N LYS A 30 8.10 7.49 -17.39
CA LYS A 30 7.86 8.78 -18.07
C LYS A 30 7.57 9.91 -17.07
N GLU A 31 6.91 9.61 -15.97
CA GLU A 31 6.62 10.56 -14.90
C GLU A 31 7.79 10.74 -13.92
N GLY A 32 8.94 10.14 -14.18
CA GLY A 32 10.13 10.23 -13.33
C GLY A 32 10.08 9.41 -12.05
N VAL A 33 9.22 8.39 -12.00
CA VAL A 33 9.15 7.44 -10.88
C VAL A 33 10.12 6.29 -11.16
N LYS A 34 11.02 6.00 -10.24
CA LYS A 34 11.90 4.83 -10.32
C LYS A 34 11.10 3.55 -10.07
N VAL A 35 11.03 2.66 -11.04
CA VAL A 35 10.40 1.34 -10.87
C VAL A 35 11.40 0.40 -10.22
N LEU A 36 11.15 0.01 -8.96
CA LEU A 36 12.08 -0.78 -8.13
C LEU A 36 11.96 -2.29 -8.42
N CYS A 37 10.84 -2.74 -8.96
CA CYS A 37 10.62 -4.12 -9.42
C CYS A 37 10.39 -4.10 -10.95
N PRO A 38 11.44 -3.95 -11.77
CA PRO A 38 11.30 -3.69 -13.20
C PRO A 38 10.83 -4.91 -14.02
N GLU A 39 10.92 -6.11 -13.44
CA GLU A 39 10.56 -7.35 -14.12
C GLU A 39 9.05 -7.58 -14.10
N LEU A 40 8.48 -7.84 -15.29
CA LEU A 40 7.07 -8.20 -15.45
C LEU A 40 6.89 -9.70 -15.21
N THR A 41 5.85 -10.08 -14.46
CA THR A 41 5.56 -11.48 -14.18
C THR A 41 4.60 -12.09 -15.20
N LYS A 42 4.85 -13.36 -15.57
CA LYS A 42 3.93 -14.16 -16.39
C LYS A 42 2.97 -15.02 -15.56
N GLU A 43 3.12 -15.00 -14.25
CA GLU A 43 2.35 -15.87 -13.34
C GLU A 43 0.96 -15.31 -13.03
N ALA A 44 0.77 -14.00 -13.22
CA ALA A 44 -0.50 -13.33 -12.96
C ALA A 44 -0.67 -12.10 -13.87
N ILE A 45 -1.92 -11.73 -14.09
CA ILE A 45 -2.26 -10.50 -14.83
C ILE A 45 -2.04 -9.26 -13.96
N THR A 46 -1.82 -8.12 -14.60
CA THR A 46 -1.90 -6.83 -13.92
C THR A 46 -3.30 -6.66 -13.32
N THR A 47 -3.39 -6.31 -12.04
CA THR A 47 -4.67 -6.08 -11.37
C THR A 47 -5.42 -4.94 -12.04
N LEU A 48 -6.69 -5.18 -12.38
CA LEU A 48 -7.59 -4.16 -12.91
C LEU A 48 -8.68 -3.83 -11.89
N ALA A 49 -8.93 -2.55 -11.71
CA ALA A 49 -10.03 -2.05 -10.91
C ALA A 49 -11.03 -1.33 -11.82
N PHE A 50 -12.23 -1.86 -11.92
CA PHE A 50 -13.33 -1.23 -12.64
C PHE A 50 -14.13 -0.38 -11.65
N VAL A 51 -14.30 0.89 -11.97
CA VAL A 51 -15.04 1.84 -11.12
C VAL A 51 -16.39 2.11 -11.74
N THR A 52 -17.45 1.81 -11.00
CA THR A 52 -18.82 2.19 -11.36
C THR A 52 -19.17 3.46 -10.56
N LEU A 53 -19.60 4.49 -11.28
CA LEU A 53 -20.09 5.73 -10.69
C LEU A 53 -21.61 5.70 -10.69
N TYR A 54 -22.23 5.96 -9.54
CA TYR A 54 -23.68 6.07 -9.40
C TYR A 54 -24.14 7.53 -9.48
N GLU A 55 -25.39 7.75 -9.84
CA GLU A 55 -25.99 9.11 -9.98
C GLU A 55 -25.95 9.91 -8.67
N ASN A 56 -25.98 9.24 -7.53
CA ASN A 56 -25.87 9.84 -6.19
C ASN A 56 -24.44 10.23 -5.79
N GLY A 57 -23.45 10.02 -6.68
CA GLY A 57 -22.02 10.31 -6.43
C GLY A 57 -21.26 9.19 -5.74
N GLU A 58 -21.91 8.11 -5.35
CA GLU A 58 -21.25 6.93 -4.80
C GLU A 58 -20.43 6.19 -5.87
N ARG A 59 -19.48 5.38 -5.41
CA ARG A 59 -18.61 4.56 -6.27
C ARG A 59 -18.57 3.13 -5.77
N SER A 60 -18.61 2.17 -6.68
CA SER A 60 -18.25 0.80 -6.39
C SER A 60 -17.04 0.35 -7.19
N PHE A 61 -16.33 -0.65 -6.67
CA PHE A 61 -15.14 -1.19 -7.28
C PHE A 61 -15.32 -2.68 -7.56
N THR A 62 -14.98 -3.10 -8.76
CA THR A 62 -14.86 -4.50 -9.14
C THR A 62 -13.42 -4.79 -9.53
N PHE A 63 -12.79 -5.73 -8.84
CA PHE A 63 -11.39 -6.06 -9.06
C PHE A 63 -11.23 -7.36 -9.86
N ALA A 64 -10.48 -7.31 -10.97
CA ALA A 64 -9.93 -8.48 -11.62
C ALA A 64 -8.53 -8.76 -11.03
N ARG A 65 -8.50 -9.60 -9.95
CA ARG A 65 -7.33 -9.82 -9.10
C ARG A 65 -7.30 -11.27 -8.55
N LYS A 66 -7.38 -12.28 -9.45
CA LYS A 66 -7.44 -13.70 -9.02
C LYS A 66 -6.52 -14.62 -9.85
N PRO A 67 -5.19 -14.62 -9.58
CA PRO A 67 -4.38 -13.69 -8.81
C PRO A 67 -4.09 -12.41 -9.61
N GLY A 68 -3.80 -11.31 -8.91
CA GLY A 68 -3.21 -10.12 -9.51
C GLY A 68 -1.68 -10.13 -9.32
N ALA A 69 -0.94 -9.57 -10.25
CA ALA A 69 0.52 -9.53 -10.19
C ALA A 69 1.05 -8.84 -8.93
N ASP A 70 0.35 -7.80 -8.46
CA ASP A 70 0.67 -7.08 -7.24
C ASP A 70 0.71 -7.96 -5.98
N MET A 71 -0.07 -9.06 -5.97
CA MET A 71 -0.11 -10.01 -4.86
C MET A 71 1.11 -10.94 -4.81
N LEU A 72 1.93 -10.96 -5.85
CA LEU A 72 3.13 -11.81 -5.96
C LEU A 72 4.41 -11.10 -5.50
N LEU A 73 4.30 -9.87 -4.97
CA LEU A 73 5.42 -9.15 -4.40
C LEU A 73 5.99 -9.94 -3.22
N THR A 74 7.29 -10.22 -3.25
CA THR A 74 7.99 -10.95 -2.19
C THR A 74 9.00 -10.06 -1.46
N LYS A 75 9.53 -10.54 -0.34
CA LYS A 75 10.63 -9.83 0.36
C LYS A 75 11.86 -9.65 -0.50
N ASP A 76 12.14 -10.62 -1.39
CA ASP A 76 13.31 -10.59 -2.26
C ASP A 76 13.19 -9.53 -3.36
N ASP A 77 11.98 -9.05 -3.64
CA ASP A 77 11.73 -7.94 -4.56
C ASP A 77 11.97 -6.57 -3.91
N ILE A 78 12.14 -6.50 -2.59
CA ILE A 78 12.35 -5.26 -1.87
C ILE A 78 13.83 -4.88 -1.90
N ASP A 79 14.16 -3.81 -2.63
CA ASP A 79 15.51 -3.24 -2.59
C ASP A 79 15.75 -2.51 -1.27
N GLU A 80 16.47 -3.17 -0.36
CA GLU A 80 16.78 -2.63 0.96
C GLU A 80 17.59 -1.31 0.87
N ASN A 81 18.44 -1.15 -0.14
CA ASN A 81 19.24 0.06 -0.27
C ASN A 81 18.34 1.26 -0.61
N GLU A 82 17.32 1.05 -1.46
CA GLU A 82 16.33 2.09 -1.77
C GLU A 82 15.52 2.46 -0.52
N ILE A 83 15.11 1.48 0.29
CA ILE A 83 14.44 1.74 1.58
C ILE A 83 15.37 2.55 2.51
N ARG A 84 16.63 2.14 2.67
CA ARG A 84 17.60 2.81 3.55
C ARG A 84 17.92 4.24 3.11
N GLN A 85 17.81 4.54 1.82
CA GLN A 85 18.04 5.89 1.26
C GLN A 85 16.78 6.75 1.24
N ALA A 86 15.59 6.14 1.32
CA ALA A 86 14.34 6.86 1.34
C ALA A 86 14.23 7.77 2.58
N LYS A 87 13.46 8.86 2.45
CA LYS A 87 13.03 9.68 3.59
C LYS A 87 11.77 9.10 4.23
N MET A 88 10.91 8.52 3.39
CA MET A 88 9.64 7.96 3.80
C MET A 88 9.29 6.73 2.94
N VAL A 89 8.70 5.74 3.57
CA VAL A 89 8.06 4.59 2.91
C VAL A 89 6.56 4.69 3.14
N HIS A 90 5.80 4.52 2.06
CA HIS A 90 4.34 4.49 2.12
C HIS A 90 3.82 3.12 1.69
N ALA A 91 2.89 2.57 2.46
CA ALA A 91 2.17 1.35 2.15
C ALA A 91 0.68 1.50 2.47
N GLY A 92 -0.12 0.52 2.04
CA GLY A 92 -1.54 0.48 2.36
C GLY A 92 -2.07 -0.95 2.41
N SER A 93 -3.21 -1.15 3.09
CA SER A 93 -3.75 -2.47 3.35
C SER A 93 -4.16 -3.24 2.08
N VAL A 94 -4.51 -2.53 1.01
CA VAL A 94 -4.96 -3.14 -0.26
C VAL A 94 -3.99 -4.18 -0.79
N ASN A 95 -2.68 -3.96 -0.63
CA ASN A 95 -1.66 -4.92 -1.06
C ASN A 95 -1.24 -5.91 0.04
N MET A 96 -1.94 -5.93 1.17
CA MET A 96 -1.64 -6.80 2.30
C MET A 96 -2.70 -7.89 2.54
N THR A 97 -3.62 -8.06 1.59
CA THR A 97 -4.74 -9.01 1.71
C THR A 97 -4.30 -10.47 1.80
N LYS A 98 -3.16 -10.82 1.19
CA LYS A 98 -2.60 -12.21 1.18
C LYS A 98 -1.09 -12.21 1.11
N GLU A 99 -0.51 -13.36 1.49
CA GLU A 99 0.89 -13.67 1.22
C GLU A 99 1.10 -13.96 -0.29
N PRO A 100 2.33 -13.69 -0.81
CA PRO A 100 3.53 -13.18 -0.12
C PRO A 100 3.55 -11.64 0.02
N ALA A 101 2.66 -10.91 -0.64
CA ALA A 101 2.70 -9.43 -0.68
C ALA A 101 2.55 -8.80 0.71
N ARG A 102 1.73 -9.38 1.60
CA ARG A 102 1.63 -8.95 3.00
C ARG A 102 2.99 -8.95 3.68
N GLY A 103 3.69 -10.08 3.64
CA GLY A 103 5.02 -10.22 4.24
C GLY A 103 6.06 -9.26 3.66
N ALA A 104 5.99 -8.97 2.35
CA ALA A 104 6.87 -7.99 1.70
C ALA A 104 6.61 -6.56 2.20
N ASN A 105 5.34 -6.16 2.32
CA ASN A 105 4.97 -4.84 2.84
C ASN A 105 5.36 -4.67 4.30
N LEU A 106 5.06 -5.67 5.16
CA LEU A 106 5.48 -5.66 6.58
C LEU A 106 7.01 -5.53 6.69
N TYR A 107 7.74 -6.29 5.87
CA TYR A 107 9.20 -6.22 5.84
C TYR A 107 9.71 -4.84 5.46
N ALA A 108 9.17 -4.23 4.40
CA ALA A 108 9.58 -2.92 3.93
C ALA A 108 9.33 -1.83 4.98
N MET A 109 8.15 -1.83 5.62
CA MET A 109 7.80 -0.87 6.67
C MET A 109 8.69 -1.04 7.90
N LYS A 110 8.87 -2.28 8.37
CA LYS A 110 9.76 -2.56 9.50
C LYS A 110 11.20 -2.14 9.20
N LEU A 111 11.71 -2.46 8.02
CA LEU A 111 13.06 -2.06 7.61
C LEU A 111 13.22 -0.53 7.59
N ALA A 112 12.22 0.19 7.10
CA ALA A 112 12.21 1.65 7.10
C ALA A 112 12.25 2.19 8.53
N HIS A 113 11.37 1.73 9.39
CA HIS A 113 11.30 2.11 10.81
C HIS A 113 12.63 1.85 11.54
N ASP A 114 13.19 0.63 11.42
CA ASP A 114 14.44 0.22 12.05
C ASP A 114 15.65 1.06 11.58
N ASN A 115 15.56 1.71 10.42
CA ASN A 115 16.57 2.61 9.87
C ASN A 115 16.23 4.09 10.06
N GLY A 116 15.28 4.43 10.94
CA GLY A 116 14.89 5.81 11.27
C GLY A 116 14.27 6.57 10.10
N LYS A 117 13.58 5.86 9.20
CA LYS A 117 12.83 6.45 8.10
C LYS A 117 11.37 6.61 8.51
N LEU A 118 10.73 7.64 7.97
CA LEU A 118 9.30 7.82 8.18
C LEU A 118 8.50 6.73 7.49
N VAL A 119 7.47 6.25 8.14
CA VAL A 119 6.54 5.27 7.59
C VAL A 119 5.14 5.88 7.55
N SER A 120 4.51 5.81 6.39
CA SER A 120 3.13 6.23 6.19
C SER A 120 2.29 5.02 5.80
N PHE A 121 1.12 4.90 6.41
CA PHE A 121 0.19 3.81 6.14
C PHE A 121 -1.22 4.33 5.88
N ASP A 122 -1.86 3.81 4.83
CA ASP A 122 -3.28 4.06 4.53
C ASP A 122 -4.06 2.77 4.77
N VAL A 123 -4.97 2.77 5.76
CA VAL A 123 -5.82 1.61 6.03
C VAL A 123 -6.59 1.24 4.77
N ASN A 124 -7.23 2.20 4.13
CA ASN A 124 -7.87 2.06 2.82
C ASN A 124 -8.64 0.74 2.66
N TYR A 125 -9.47 0.42 3.64
CA TYR A 125 -10.24 -0.82 3.67
C TYR A 125 -11.12 -0.97 2.43
N ARG A 126 -11.16 -2.17 1.89
CA ARG A 126 -12.02 -2.54 0.76
C ARG A 126 -12.66 -3.90 1.06
N ASP A 127 -13.96 -3.86 1.34
CA ASP A 127 -14.79 -5.04 1.64
C ASP A 127 -14.71 -6.13 0.57
N THR A 128 -14.58 -5.72 -0.70
CA THR A 128 -14.45 -6.62 -1.84
C THR A 128 -13.10 -7.34 -1.95
N LEU A 129 -12.09 -6.91 -1.20
CA LEU A 129 -10.73 -7.47 -1.22
C LEU A 129 -10.39 -8.27 0.04
N TRP A 130 -10.97 -7.90 1.17
CA TRP A 130 -10.76 -8.57 2.44
C TRP A 130 -11.86 -9.60 2.70
N GLU A 131 -11.56 -10.64 3.47
CA GLU A 131 -12.54 -11.61 3.90
C GLU A 131 -13.62 -10.96 4.80
N ASN A 132 -13.16 -10.06 5.68
CA ASN A 132 -13.99 -9.22 6.55
C ASN A 132 -13.13 -8.11 7.17
N GLU A 133 -13.77 -7.19 7.88
CA GLU A 133 -13.10 -6.09 8.59
C GLU A 133 -12.09 -6.58 9.62
N ALA A 134 -12.43 -7.62 10.38
CA ALA A 134 -11.56 -8.15 11.43
C ALA A 134 -10.23 -8.65 10.86
N ALA A 135 -10.24 -9.30 9.68
CA ALA A 135 -9.03 -9.74 9.01
C ALA A 135 -8.16 -8.55 8.56
N CYS A 136 -8.77 -7.47 8.10
CA CYS A 136 -8.04 -6.24 7.78
C CYS A 136 -7.45 -5.60 9.04
N LYS A 137 -8.24 -5.53 10.12
CA LYS A 137 -7.80 -4.96 11.39
C LYS A 137 -6.62 -5.75 11.98
N GLU A 138 -6.69 -7.07 11.98
CA GLU A 138 -5.58 -7.93 12.46
C GLU A 138 -4.26 -7.64 11.73
N VAL A 139 -4.32 -7.35 10.43
CA VAL A 139 -3.14 -7.00 9.65
C VAL A 139 -2.71 -5.55 9.92
N ALA A 140 -3.65 -4.62 10.06
CA ALA A 140 -3.35 -3.22 10.38
C ALA A 140 -2.70 -3.10 11.77
N ASP A 141 -3.18 -3.86 12.75
CA ASP A 141 -2.61 -3.90 14.11
C ASP A 141 -1.12 -4.34 14.12
N GLN A 142 -0.66 -5.08 13.10
CA GLN A 142 0.75 -5.48 12.98
C GLN A 142 1.68 -4.36 12.50
N VAL A 143 1.16 -3.27 11.98
CA VAL A 143 1.97 -2.19 11.39
C VAL A 143 1.99 -0.92 12.22
N TYR A 144 1.02 -0.70 13.10
CA TYR A 144 0.87 0.58 13.81
C TYR A 144 2.12 1.00 14.57
N ASP A 145 2.85 0.08 15.19
CA ASP A 145 4.10 0.36 15.94
C ASP A 145 5.26 0.82 15.03
N TYR A 146 5.12 0.73 13.71
CA TYR A 146 6.11 1.21 12.75
C TYR A 146 5.70 2.52 12.08
N VAL A 147 4.45 2.97 12.28
CA VAL A 147 3.82 4.05 11.51
C VAL A 147 4.01 5.41 12.18
N ASP A 148 4.48 6.39 11.42
CA ASP A 148 4.54 7.80 11.82
C ASP A 148 3.32 8.59 11.34
N PHE A 149 2.79 8.24 10.16
CA PHE A 149 1.65 8.90 9.51
C PHE A 149 0.60 7.87 9.16
N LEU A 150 -0.51 7.88 9.87
CA LEU A 150 -1.66 7.02 9.61
C LEU A 150 -2.72 7.80 8.85
N LYS A 151 -3.18 7.27 7.73
CA LYS A 151 -4.36 7.79 7.03
C LYS A 151 -5.52 6.81 7.19
N ILE A 152 -6.63 7.34 7.68
CA ILE A 152 -7.93 6.66 7.77
C ILE A 152 -9.02 7.59 7.23
N SER A 153 -10.12 7.02 6.75
CA SER A 153 -11.35 7.75 6.43
C SER A 153 -12.27 7.79 7.65
N GLU A 154 -13.33 8.58 7.56
CA GLU A 154 -14.35 8.64 8.62
C GLU A 154 -14.99 7.26 8.85
N GLU A 155 -15.26 6.50 7.78
CA GLU A 155 -15.80 5.14 7.88
C GLU A 155 -14.80 4.15 8.49
N GLU A 156 -13.53 4.48 8.53
CA GLU A 156 -12.45 3.64 9.06
C GLU A 156 -12.08 3.97 10.52
N LEU A 157 -12.73 4.94 11.16
CA LEU A 157 -12.42 5.35 12.55
C LEU A 157 -12.46 4.21 13.55
N TYR A 158 -13.27 3.18 13.30
CA TYR A 158 -13.34 1.99 14.16
C TYR A 158 -12.02 1.19 14.23
N PHE A 159 -11.12 1.33 13.24
CA PHE A 159 -9.80 0.69 13.28
C PHE A 159 -8.94 1.22 14.43
N VAL A 160 -9.16 2.45 14.84
CA VAL A 160 -8.42 3.11 15.93
C VAL A 160 -9.27 3.27 17.21
N GLY A 161 -10.45 2.62 17.24
CA GLY A 161 -11.35 2.67 18.39
C GLY A 161 -12.26 3.91 18.44
N GLY A 162 -12.46 4.59 17.32
CA GLY A 162 -13.30 5.79 17.17
C GLY A 162 -12.50 7.08 17.26
N GLU A 163 -13.13 8.18 16.84
CA GLU A 163 -12.51 9.52 16.81
C GLU A 163 -11.98 9.95 18.18
N GLU A 164 -12.74 9.70 19.23
CA GLU A 164 -12.38 10.07 20.62
C GLU A 164 -11.12 9.38 21.11
N ASN A 165 -10.80 8.20 20.55
CA ASN A 165 -9.64 7.41 20.93
C ASN A 165 -8.35 7.79 20.18
N ILE A 166 -8.43 8.59 19.11
CA ILE A 166 -7.26 8.96 18.29
C ILE A 166 -6.07 9.44 19.15
N PRO A 167 -6.23 10.38 20.11
CA PRO A 167 -5.08 10.84 20.91
C PRO A 167 -4.42 9.76 21.72
N ALA A 168 -5.21 8.82 22.29
CA ALA A 168 -4.68 7.69 23.05
C ALA A 168 -3.97 6.69 22.15
N PHE A 169 -4.56 6.38 21.02
CA PHE A 169 -4.02 5.49 20.01
C PHE A 169 -2.69 6.01 19.43
N MET A 170 -2.62 7.30 19.08
CA MET A 170 -1.39 7.94 18.62
C MET A 170 -0.28 7.82 19.67
N LYS A 171 -0.60 8.05 20.94
CA LYS A 171 0.36 7.94 22.03
C LYS A 171 0.84 6.51 22.27
N GLU A 172 -0.06 5.54 22.18
CA GLU A 172 0.22 4.12 22.36
C GLU A 172 1.21 3.61 21.32
N HIS A 173 0.99 3.93 20.05
CA HIS A 173 1.78 3.45 18.91
C HIS A 173 2.89 4.41 18.46
N GLY A 174 3.03 5.58 19.08
CA GLY A 174 4.03 6.58 18.68
C GLY A 174 3.72 7.29 17.36
N ILE A 175 2.47 7.25 16.89
CA ILE A 175 2.03 7.86 15.62
C ILE A 175 2.04 9.39 15.77
N SER A 176 2.68 10.07 14.82
CA SER A 176 2.81 11.53 14.84
C SER A 176 1.62 12.26 14.22
N VAL A 177 0.96 11.63 13.23
CA VAL A 177 -0.18 12.21 12.49
C VAL A 177 -1.20 11.12 12.15
N VAL A 178 -2.48 11.43 12.40
CA VAL A 178 -3.63 10.66 11.92
C VAL A 178 -4.52 11.55 11.09
#